data_8b6481cf202a57473aa5c7cde19850b0
#
_entry.id   8b6481cf202a57473aa5c7cde19850b0
#
_cell.length_a   1.000
_cell.length_b   1.000
_cell.length_c   1.000
_cell.angle_alpha   90.00
_cell.angle_beta   90.00
_cell.angle_gamma   90.00
#
_symmetry.space_group_name_H-M   'P 1'
#
loop_
_entity.id
_entity.type
_entity.pdbx_description
1 polymer ?
#
loop_
_entity_poly.entity_id
_entity_poly.type
_entity_poly.pdbx_seq_one_letter_code
_entity_poly.pdbx_strand_id
1 'polypeptide(L)'
;MDASGAVVLVGAKYETRDLNEICGLCGFESCAACSDAGAACVFTPLDLGIALGSAVSLVSDNRVDNRIMFTIGKAAASLGLLGEYKLIMGIPLSVSGKSPFFDR
;
A
#
# COMPACT_ATOMS: atom_id res chain seq x y z
N MET A 1 -0.35 -14.53 -10.10
CA MET A 1 -0.65 -13.42 -11.02
C MET A 1 -1.31 -13.84 -12.32
N ASP A 2 -1.03 -15.06 -12.79
CA ASP A 2 -1.51 -15.50 -14.11
C ASP A 2 -3.04 -15.51 -14.23
N ALA A 3 -3.75 -15.68 -13.13
CA ALA A 3 -5.20 -15.69 -13.11
C ALA A 3 -5.83 -14.30 -13.02
N SER A 4 -4.99 -13.27 -12.89
CA SER A 4 -5.49 -11.90 -12.73
C SER A 4 -5.88 -11.29 -14.07
N GLY A 5 -7.05 -10.61 -14.09
CA GLY A 5 -7.44 -9.79 -15.24
C GLY A 5 -6.81 -8.40 -15.20
N ALA A 6 -6.51 -7.91 -13.99
CA ALA A 6 -5.92 -6.59 -13.79
C ALA A 6 -5.22 -6.52 -12.45
N VAL A 7 -4.36 -5.54 -12.27
CA VAL A 7 -3.69 -5.27 -11.00
C VAL A 7 -3.79 -3.78 -10.70
N VAL A 8 -4.23 -3.45 -9.50
CA VAL A 8 -4.27 -2.07 -9.03
C VAL A 8 -3.06 -1.85 -8.12
N LEU A 9 -2.32 -0.77 -8.37
CA LEU A 9 -1.20 -0.38 -7.52
C LEU A 9 -1.60 0.84 -6.71
N VAL A 10 -1.38 0.76 -5.39
CA VAL A 10 -1.64 1.87 -4.48
C VAL A 10 -0.34 2.18 -3.76
N GLY A 11 0.11 3.41 -3.87
CA GLY A 11 1.37 3.83 -3.28
C GLY A 11 1.22 5.02 -2.36
N ALA A 12 2.18 5.19 -1.47
CA ALA A 12 2.25 6.34 -0.57
C ALA A 12 3.67 6.89 -0.55
N LYS A 13 3.77 8.20 -0.41
CA LYS A 13 5.04 8.90 -0.28
C LYS A 13 5.51 8.91 1.16
N TYR A 14 6.82 8.87 1.34
CA TYR A 14 7.43 9.04 2.64
C TYR A 14 7.44 10.51 3.01
N GLU A 15 6.31 11.01 3.49
CA GLU A 15 6.16 12.40 3.92
C GLU A 15 5.75 12.45 5.38
N THR A 16 6.36 13.37 6.14
CA THR A 16 5.95 13.60 7.52
C THR A 16 4.72 14.50 7.54
N ARG A 17 4.00 14.48 8.66
CA ARG A 17 2.82 15.35 8.86
C ARG A 17 3.19 16.64 9.57
N ASP A 18 4.48 16.89 9.79
CA ASP A 18 5.03 18.10 10.43
C ASP A 18 4.43 18.40 11.81
N LEU A 19 4.05 17.36 12.52
CA LEU A 19 3.58 17.48 13.90
C LEU A 19 4.75 17.61 14.87
N ASN A 20 5.95 17.25 14.41
CA ASN A 20 7.19 17.37 15.16
C ASN A 20 7.11 16.66 16.53
N GLU A 21 7.47 17.35 17.60
CA GLU A 21 7.57 16.75 18.94
C GLU A 21 6.23 16.35 19.53
N ILE A 22 5.13 16.87 18.99
CA ILE A 22 3.79 16.61 19.49
C ILE A 22 3.37 15.16 19.22
N CYS A 23 3.76 14.62 18.08
CA CYS A 23 3.28 13.30 17.63
C CYS A 23 3.96 12.14 18.37
N GLY A 24 5.28 12.02 18.24
CA GLY A 24 6.07 10.95 18.88
C GLY A 24 5.73 9.53 18.48
N LEU A 25 4.84 9.32 17.52
CA LEU A 25 4.32 7.99 17.20
C LEU A 25 5.27 7.16 16.35
N CYS A 26 6.17 7.79 15.60
CA CYS A 26 7.11 7.06 14.73
C CYS A 26 8.38 6.59 15.47
N GLY A 27 8.50 6.93 16.74
CA GLY A 27 9.67 6.55 17.53
C GLY A 27 10.84 7.54 17.47
N PHE A 28 10.71 8.59 16.68
CA PHE A 28 11.72 9.67 16.61
C PHE A 28 11.25 10.87 17.40
N GLU A 29 12.20 11.70 17.80
CA GLU A 29 11.90 12.89 18.63
C GLU A 29 11.10 13.94 17.87
N SER A 30 11.30 14.01 16.55
CA SER A 30 10.63 15.00 15.71
C SER A 30 10.45 14.47 14.29
N CYS A 31 9.65 15.14 13.51
CA CYS A 31 9.48 14.82 12.09
C CYS A 31 10.78 15.02 11.32
N ALA A 32 11.57 16.00 11.69
CA ALA A 32 12.87 16.23 11.07
C ALA A 32 13.81 15.05 11.30
N ALA A 33 13.85 14.51 12.52
CA ALA A 33 14.68 13.34 12.84
C ALA A 33 14.23 12.12 12.06
N CYS A 34 12.93 11.92 11.93
CA CYS A 34 12.35 10.83 11.13
C CYS A 34 12.76 10.95 9.66
N SER A 35 12.62 12.13 9.10
CA SER A 35 12.98 12.42 7.72
C SER A 35 14.49 12.24 7.49
N ASP A 36 15.31 12.73 8.39
CA ASP A 36 16.78 12.63 8.30
C ASP A 36 17.25 11.17 8.34
N ALA A 37 16.54 10.33 9.08
CA ALA A 37 16.83 8.91 9.15
C ALA A 37 16.37 8.13 7.91
N GLY A 38 15.64 8.77 7.00
CA GLY A 38 15.07 8.12 5.83
C GLY A 38 13.91 7.17 6.16
N ALA A 39 13.33 7.34 7.36
CA ALA A 39 12.24 6.47 7.82
C ALA A 39 10.90 6.99 7.36
N ALA A 40 9.92 6.08 7.26
CA ALA A 40 8.55 6.46 6.94
C ALA A 40 7.85 7.03 8.16
N CYS A 41 7.11 8.13 7.98
CA CYS A 41 6.21 8.63 9.00
C CYS A 41 5.14 7.57 9.29
N VAL A 42 4.75 7.44 10.57
CA VAL A 42 3.75 6.45 10.98
C VAL A 42 2.42 6.62 10.22
N PHE A 43 2.09 7.84 9.83
CA PHE A 43 0.87 8.11 9.09
C PHE A 43 0.91 7.62 7.64
N THR A 44 2.12 7.40 7.08
CA THR A 44 2.25 6.89 5.70
C THR A 44 1.62 5.51 5.55
N PRO A 45 2.05 4.47 6.29
CA PRO A 45 1.40 3.17 6.18
C PRO A 45 -0.03 3.17 6.74
N LEU A 46 -0.33 4.02 7.72
CA LEU A 46 -1.69 4.13 8.26
C LEU A 46 -2.66 4.61 7.18
N ASP A 47 -2.32 5.70 6.49
CA ASP A 47 -3.15 6.24 5.42
C ASP A 47 -3.25 5.26 4.25
N LEU A 48 -2.16 4.59 3.91
CA LEU A 48 -2.15 3.58 2.86
C LEU A 48 -3.09 2.43 3.21
N GLY A 49 -3.06 1.98 4.47
CA GLY A 49 -3.95 0.92 4.95
C GLY A 49 -5.43 1.29 4.83
N ILE A 50 -5.77 2.54 5.14
CA ILE A 50 -7.14 3.04 5.02
C ILE A 50 -7.57 3.03 3.54
N ALA A 51 -6.70 3.51 2.64
CA ALA A 51 -6.97 3.52 1.21
C ALA A 51 -7.15 2.10 0.66
N LEU A 52 -6.28 1.17 1.07
CA LEU A 52 -6.35 -0.23 0.65
C LEU A 52 -7.64 -0.89 1.13
N GLY A 53 -8.02 -0.66 2.38
CA GLY A 53 -9.26 -1.21 2.93
C GLY A 53 -10.48 -0.72 2.19
N SER A 54 -10.51 0.55 1.86
CA SER A 54 -11.60 1.14 1.08
C SER A 54 -11.65 0.55 -0.33
N ALA A 55 -10.49 0.42 -0.98
CA ALA A 55 -10.42 -0.11 -2.34
C ALA A 55 -10.90 -1.56 -2.41
N VAL A 56 -10.40 -2.43 -1.52
CA VAL A 56 -10.79 -3.85 -1.54
C VAL A 56 -12.24 -4.06 -1.13
N SER A 57 -12.77 -3.19 -0.28
CA SER A 57 -14.19 -3.23 0.10
C SER A 57 -15.08 -2.99 -1.11
N LEU A 58 -14.77 -1.96 -1.89
CA LEU A 58 -15.51 -1.65 -3.10
C LEU A 58 -15.41 -2.77 -4.13
N VAL A 59 -14.21 -3.31 -4.33
CA VAL A 59 -13.97 -4.40 -5.27
C VAL A 59 -14.76 -5.63 -4.85
N SER A 60 -14.75 -5.98 -3.58
CA SER A 60 -15.47 -7.15 -3.06
C SER A 60 -16.97 -6.98 -3.17
N ASP A 61 -17.49 -5.78 -2.95
CA ASP A 61 -18.92 -5.49 -3.12
C ASP A 61 -19.38 -5.70 -4.56
N ASN A 62 -18.47 -5.58 -5.51
CA ASN A 62 -18.75 -5.82 -6.93
C ASN A 62 -18.45 -7.26 -7.35
N ARG A 63 -18.23 -8.15 -6.39
CA ARG A 63 -17.96 -9.58 -6.60
C ARG A 63 -16.73 -9.84 -7.46
N VAL A 64 -15.73 -8.97 -7.34
CA VAL A 64 -14.43 -9.15 -7.99
C VAL A 64 -13.48 -9.70 -6.95
N ASP A 65 -12.90 -10.87 -7.24
CA ASP A 65 -11.94 -11.47 -6.32
C ASP A 65 -10.66 -10.67 -6.30
N ASN A 66 -10.04 -10.57 -5.11
CA ASN A 66 -8.88 -9.72 -4.92
C ASN A 66 -8.06 -10.18 -3.72
N ARG A 67 -6.83 -9.69 -3.65
CA ARG A 67 -5.96 -9.88 -2.49
C ARG A 67 -4.94 -8.76 -2.47
N ILE A 68 -4.69 -8.18 -1.29
CA ILE A 68 -3.62 -7.20 -1.14
C ILE A 68 -2.29 -7.96 -1.04
N MET A 69 -1.34 -7.66 -1.93
CA MET A 69 -0.05 -8.37 -1.98
C MET A 69 1.12 -7.38 -1.97
N PHE A 70 1.96 -7.48 -0.94
CA PHE A 70 3.13 -6.62 -0.86
C PHE A 70 4.22 -7.00 -1.87
N THR A 71 4.29 -8.27 -2.27
CA THR A 71 5.28 -8.72 -3.25
C THR A 71 5.11 -8.03 -4.60
N ILE A 72 3.85 -7.84 -5.01
CA ILE A 72 3.54 -7.08 -6.23
C ILE A 72 3.97 -5.62 -6.07
N GLY A 73 3.68 -5.04 -4.92
CA GLY A 73 4.08 -3.66 -4.63
C GLY A 73 5.59 -3.49 -4.63
N LYS A 74 6.31 -4.44 -4.06
CA LYS A 74 7.76 -4.41 -4.03
C LYS A 74 8.36 -4.52 -5.43
N ALA A 75 7.79 -5.37 -6.28
CA ALA A 75 8.21 -5.49 -7.67
C ALA A 75 7.93 -4.19 -8.43
N ALA A 76 6.78 -3.58 -8.21
CA ALA A 76 6.43 -2.30 -8.84
C ALA A 76 7.40 -1.20 -8.42
N ALA A 77 7.79 -1.15 -7.17
CA ALA A 77 8.77 -0.18 -6.67
C ALA A 77 10.13 -0.38 -7.34
N SER A 78 10.56 -1.63 -7.48
CA SER A 78 11.83 -1.96 -8.16
C SER A 78 11.82 -1.55 -9.64
N LEU A 79 10.65 -1.60 -10.28
CA LEU A 79 10.49 -1.20 -11.68
C LEU A 79 10.22 0.30 -11.84
N GLY A 80 10.05 1.02 -10.74
CA GLY A 80 9.77 2.45 -10.77
C GLY A 80 8.41 2.82 -11.34
N LEU A 81 7.43 1.91 -11.26
CA LEU A 81 6.12 2.11 -11.89
C LEU A 81 5.33 3.29 -11.34
N LEU A 82 5.51 3.63 -10.06
CA LEU A 82 4.87 4.79 -9.44
C LEU A 82 5.88 5.90 -9.12
N GLY A 83 6.99 5.94 -9.85
CA GLY A 83 8.00 6.98 -9.69
C GLY A 83 8.65 6.96 -8.32
N GLU A 84 8.52 8.06 -7.58
CA GLU A 84 9.16 8.24 -6.28
C GLU A 84 8.45 7.52 -5.12
N TYR A 85 7.27 6.97 -5.34
CA TYR A 85 6.56 6.25 -4.28
C TYR A 85 7.30 4.95 -3.94
N LYS A 86 7.62 4.76 -2.67
CA LYS A 86 8.41 3.62 -2.21
C LYS A 86 7.57 2.56 -1.50
N LEU A 87 6.49 2.97 -0.84
CA LEU A 87 5.59 2.04 -0.18
C LEU A 87 4.41 1.79 -1.10
N ILE A 88 4.43 0.64 -1.76
CA ILE A 88 3.43 0.29 -2.78
C ILE A 88 2.87 -1.09 -2.45
N MET A 89 1.56 -1.22 -2.56
CA MET A 89 0.87 -2.50 -2.44
C MET A 89 0.13 -2.78 -3.74
N GLY A 90 0.10 -4.02 -4.15
CA GLY A 90 -0.60 -4.46 -5.35
C GLY A 90 -1.87 -5.21 -5.00
N ILE A 91 -2.92 -4.99 -5.77
CA ILE A 91 -4.19 -5.68 -5.61
C ILE A 91 -4.55 -6.35 -6.93
N PRO A 92 -4.21 -7.63 -7.13
CA PRO A 92 -4.64 -8.36 -8.32
C PRO A 92 -6.14 -8.61 -8.26
N LEU A 93 -6.79 -8.48 -9.40
CA LEU A 93 -8.24 -8.61 -9.53
C LEU A 93 -8.58 -9.76 -10.49
N SER A 94 -9.62 -10.53 -10.15
CA SER A 94 -10.09 -11.60 -11.00
C SER A 94 -11.61 -11.72 -10.94
N VAL A 95 -12.21 -11.98 -12.08
CA VAL A 95 -13.64 -12.27 -12.18
C VAL A 95 -13.76 -13.70 -12.72
N SER A 96 -13.78 -14.68 -11.82
CA SER A 96 -13.84 -16.08 -12.19
C SER A 96 -14.78 -16.83 -11.25
N GLY A 97 -15.11 -18.07 -11.61
CA GLY A 97 -16.02 -18.88 -10.83
C GLY A 97 -15.47 -19.37 -9.50
N LYS A 98 -14.18 -19.19 -9.25
CA LYS A 98 -13.56 -19.52 -7.97
C LYS A 98 -12.43 -18.54 -7.68
N SER A 99 -12.02 -18.47 -6.42
CA SER A 99 -10.99 -17.52 -5.97
C SER A 99 -9.58 -18.04 -6.32
N PRO A 100 -8.91 -17.48 -7.33
CA PRO A 100 -7.55 -17.92 -7.68
C PRO A 100 -6.50 -17.51 -6.67
N PHE A 101 -6.76 -16.46 -5.87
CA PHE A 101 -5.80 -15.94 -4.90
C PHE A 101 -5.84 -16.67 -3.56
N PHE A 102 -6.94 -17.33 -3.28
CA PHE A 102 -7.17 -18.09 -2.05
C PHE A 102 -7.60 -19.52 -2.33
N ASP A 103 -7.33 -20.00 -3.53
CA ASP A 103 -7.70 -21.36 -3.93
C ASP A 103 -6.99 -22.38 -3.03
N ARG A 104 -7.77 -23.33 -2.57
CA ARG A 104 -7.31 -24.33 -1.62
C ARG A 104 -7.50 -25.74 -2.12
#